data_bcd79c45714cd671365de538c3a62df2
#
_entry.id   bcd79c45714cd671365de538c3a62df2
#
_cell.length_a   1.000
_cell.length_b   1.000
_cell.length_c   1.000
_cell.angle_alpha   90.00
_cell.angle_beta   90.00
_cell.angle_gamma   90.00
#
_symmetry.space_group_name_H-M   'P 1'
#
loop_
_entity.id
_entity.type
_entity.pdbx_description
1 polymer ?
#
loop_
_entity_poly.entity_id
_entity_poly.type
_entity_poly.pdbx_seq_one_letter_code
_entity_poly.pdbx_strand_id
1 'polypeptide(L)'
;MVALSAAVMAAAAANPAVGPGSDAAPPWVHQSLADATLAGEGQMRFLGLRIYDARLWVTPGFQADAFGAHPLALELTYHRAFTGAAIARRSIEEIQRQTALAPAQAERWQQQLATLLPDVQPGDRLTGLYLPQQGMRLWRGSQALGAIGDAELARLFFGIWLSPRTSEPGLRSALLARQPGAGP
;
A
#
# COMPACT_ATOMS: atom_id res chain seq x y z
N MET A 1 -23.82 29.16 46.73
CA MET A 1 -23.95 28.64 45.35
C MET A 1 -22.54 28.31 44.86
N VAL A 2 -22.20 27.01 44.86
CA VAL A 2 -20.90 26.52 44.43
C VAL A 2 -21.13 25.76 43.11
N ALA A 3 -20.57 26.32 42.00
CA ALA A 3 -20.66 25.69 40.68
C ALA A 3 -19.54 24.66 40.56
N LEU A 4 -19.93 23.40 40.39
CA LEU A 4 -19.03 22.27 40.14
C LEU A 4 -18.80 22.18 38.62
N SER A 5 -17.60 22.56 38.17
CA SER A 5 -17.17 22.34 36.77
C SER A 5 -16.66 20.91 36.63
N ALA A 6 -17.38 20.08 35.89
CA ALA A 6 -16.92 18.75 35.50
C ALA A 6 -16.00 18.87 34.29
N ALA A 7 -14.71 18.61 34.48
CA ALA A 7 -13.74 18.45 33.40
C ALA A 7 -13.90 17.05 32.79
N VAL A 8 -14.39 16.99 31.54
CA VAL A 8 -14.38 15.77 30.74
C VAL A 8 -12.97 15.55 30.20
N MET A 9 -12.21 14.65 30.80
CA MET A 9 -10.97 14.16 30.23
C MET A 9 -11.28 13.20 29.07
N ALA A 10 -11.05 13.62 27.86
CA ALA A 10 -11.02 12.73 26.70
C ALA A 10 -9.75 11.87 26.79
N ALA A 11 -9.93 10.59 27.12
CA ALA A 11 -8.85 9.62 27.02
C ALA A 11 -8.56 9.38 25.55
N ALA A 12 -7.42 9.88 25.08
CA ALA A 12 -6.84 9.50 23.81
C ALA A 12 -6.46 8.03 23.89
N ALA A 13 -7.23 7.16 23.23
CA ALA A 13 -6.87 5.76 23.09
C ALA A 13 -5.56 5.68 22.29
N ALA A 14 -4.46 5.38 22.97
CA ALA A 14 -3.19 5.06 22.32
C ALA A 14 -3.40 3.76 21.54
N ASN A 15 -3.44 3.86 20.21
CA ASN A 15 -3.37 2.69 19.34
C ASN A 15 -2.06 1.94 19.65
N PRO A 16 -2.08 0.63 19.91
CA PRO A 16 -0.87 -0.14 20.05
C PRO A 16 -0.08 -0.04 18.73
N ALA A 17 1.11 0.52 18.81
CA ALA A 17 2.06 0.48 17.71
C ALA A 17 2.34 -0.99 17.40
N VAL A 18 1.93 -1.46 16.22
CA VAL A 18 2.36 -2.76 15.69
C VAL A 18 3.87 -2.67 15.52
N GLY A 19 4.63 -3.35 16.38
CA GLY A 19 6.08 -3.34 16.37
C GLY A 19 6.63 -3.87 15.04
N PRO A 20 7.86 -3.49 14.65
CA PRO A 20 8.52 -4.08 13.48
C PRO A 20 8.68 -5.59 13.74
N GLY A 21 8.10 -6.43 12.87
CA GLY A 21 8.21 -7.89 12.93
C GLY A 21 6.93 -8.65 13.30
N SER A 22 5.80 -8.00 13.55
CA SER A 22 4.52 -8.71 13.70
C SER A 22 4.02 -9.18 12.33
N ASP A 23 3.75 -10.49 12.18
CA ASP A 23 3.08 -11.05 10.99
C ASP A 23 1.58 -10.67 10.94
N ALA A 24 1.07 -10.01 11.99
CA ALA A 24 -0.30 -9.53 12.02
C ALA A 24 -0.47 -8.31 11.11
N ALA A 25 -1.52 -8.35 10.30
CA ALA A 25 -1.90 -7.19 9.50
C ALA A 25 -2.32 -6.02 10.41
N PRO A 26 -2.08 -4.76 9.98
CA PRO A 26 -2.57 -3.60 10.71
C PRO A 26 -4.08 -3.68 10.97
N PRO A 27 -4.60 -3.13 12.11
CA PRO A 27 -6.03 -3.21 12.47
C PRO A 27 -6.98 -2.73 11.37
N TRP A 28 -6.63 -1.66 10.63
CA TRP A 28 -7.41 -1.15 9.51
C TRP A 28 -7.42 -2.08 8.30
N VAL A 29 -6.40 -2.92 8.13
CA VAL A 29 -6.39 -3.98 7.12
C VAL A 29 -7.34 -5.08 7.53
N HIS A 30 -7.29 -5.56 8.79
CA HIS A 30 -8.21 -6.58 9.30
C HIS A 30 -9.68 -6.15 9.23
N GLN A 31 -9.98 -4.88 9.48
CA GLN A 31 -11.36 -4.36 9.34
C GLN A 31 -11.88 -4.44 7.90
N SER A 32 -10.99 -4.38 6.92
CA SER A 32 -11.35 -4.37 5.50
C SER A 32 -11.12 -5.70 4.80
N LEU A 33 -10.17 -6.50 5.30
CA LEU A 33 -9.81 -7.83 4.79
C LEU A 33 -9.85 -8.82 5.95
N ALA A 34 -11.02 -9.44 6.15
CA ALA A 34 -11.14 -10.53 7.12
C ALA A 34 -10.19 -11.68 6.72
N ASP A 35 -9.56 -12.31 7.71
CA ASP A 35 -8.66 -13.46 7.55
C ASP A 35 -7.43 -13.20 6.66
N ALA A 36 -7.03 -11.93 6.47
CA ALA A 36 -5.84 -11.59 5.72
C ALA A 36 -4.58 -12.12 6.41
N THR A 37 -3.75 -12.82 5.66
CA THR A 37 -2.47 -13.36 6.11
C THR A 37 -1.30 -12.74 5.34
N LEU A 38 -0.12 -12.71 5.96
CA LEU A 38 1.10 -12.19 5.33
C LEU A 38 1.54 -13.15 4.22
N ALA A 39 1.48 -12.68 2.97
CA ALA A 39 1.93 -13.41 1.78
C ALA A 39 3.45 -13.37 1.61
N GLY A 40 4.08 -12.32 2.09
CA GLY A 40 5.52 -12.14 2.06
C GLY A 40 5.94 -10.70 2.34
N GLU A 41 7.26 -10.53 2.42
CA GLU A 41 7.87 -9.22 2.66
C GLU A 41 9.18 -9.12 1.86
N GLY A 42 9.54 -7.91 1.49
CA GLY A 42 10.76 -7.65 0.73
C GLY A 42 11.21 -6.22 0.86
N GLN A 43 12.41 -5.94 0.33
CA GLN A 43 13.03 -4.63 0.40
C GLN A 43 13.31 -4.09 -1.00
N MET A 44 12.82 -2.87 -1.25
CA MET A 44 13.19 -2.11 -2.44
C MET A 44 14.54 -1.44 -2.24
N ARG A 45 15.47 -1.67 -3.17
CA ARG A 45 16.78 -1.00 -3.22
C ARG A 45 16.97 -0.34 -4.59
N PHE A 46 17.55 0.84 -4.59
CA PHE A 46 17.93 1.53 -5.81
C PHE A 46 19.38 2.05 -5.67
N LEU A 47 20.24 1.66 -6.57
CA LEU A 47 21.69 1.97 -6.52
C LEU A 47 22.32 1.65 -5.16
N GLY A 48 21.96 0.50 -4.56
CA GLY A 48 22.44 0.06 -3.25
C GLY A 48 21.74 0.71 -2.05
N LEU A 49 20.96 1.77 -2.25
CA LEU A 49 20.25 2.48 -1.19
C LEU A 49 18.91 1.80 -0.89
N ARG A 50 18.61 1.63 0.42
CA ARG A 50 17.28 1.17 0.86
C ARG A 50 16.26 2.30 0.64
N ILE A 51 15.19 1.99 -0.10
CA ILE A 51 14.12 2.93 -0.40
C ILE A 51 12.94 2.70 0.55
N TYR A 52 12.43 1.48 0.59
CA TYR A 52 11.38 1.05 1.52
C TYR A 52 11.44 -0.47 1.75
N ASP A 53 10.85 -0.90 2.84
CA ASP A 53 10.45 -2.29 3.07
C ASP A 53 8.97 -2.42 2.69
N ALA A 54 8.61 -3.53 2.04
CA ALA A 54 7.26 -3.81 1.58
C ALA A 54 6.72 -5.09 2.23
N ARG A 55 5.42 -5.10 2.60
CA ARG A 55 4.71 -6.25 3.17
C ARG A 55 3.37 -6.41 2.48
N LEU A 56 3.05 -7.64 2.09
CA LEU A 56 1.82 -7.97 1.37
C LEU A 56 0.92 -8.86 2.22
N TRP A 57 -0.31 -8.45 2.43
CA TRP A 57 -1.37 -9.27 3.03
C TRP A 57 -2.42 -9.61 2.00
N VAL A 58 -2.88 -10.86 2.02
CA VAL A 58 -3.84 -11.40 1.07
C VAL A 58 -4.90 -12.21 1.79
N THR A 59 -6.08 -12.31 1.20
CA THR A 59 -7.17 -13.14 1.69
C THR A 59 -6.98 -14.61 1.25
N PRO A 60 -7.63 -15.57 1.93
CA PRO A 60 -7.64 -16.98 1.51
C PRO A 60 -8.05 -17.13 0.04
N GLY A 61 -7.38 -18.03 -0.68
CA GLY A 61 -7.62 -18.26 -2.10
C GLY A 61 -6.97 -17.26 -3.06
N PHE A 62 -6.12 -16.36 -2.56
CA PHE A 62 -5.36 -15.43 -3.40
C PHE A 62 -4.51 -16.18 -4.44
N GLN A 63 -4.51 -15.67 -5.67
CA GLN A 63 -3.73 -16.18 -6.79
C GLN A 63 -2.84 -15.06 -7.35
N ALA A 64 -1.53 -15.26 -7.28
CA ALA A 64 -0.55 -14.24 -7.67
C ALA A 64 -0.68 -13.80 -9.13
N ASP A 65 -0.94 -14.71 -10.04
CA ASP A 65 -1.08 -14.42 -11.48
C ASP A 65 -2.45 -13.78 -11.83
N ALA A 66 -3.41 -13.89 -10.91
CA ALA A 66 -4.72 -13.25 -11.00
C ALA A 66 -4.94 -12.23 -9.87
N PHE A 67 -3.88 -11.59 -9.34
CA PHE A 67 -3.96 -10.68 -8.20
C PHE A 67 -5.05 -9.62 -8.34
N GLY A 68 -5.32 -9.16 -9.56
CA GLY A 68 -6.36 -8.18 -9.85
C GLY A 68 -7.80 -8.63 -9.59
N ALA A 69 -8.03 -9.93 -9.35
CA ALA A 69 -9.33 -10.49 -8.98
C ALA A 69 -9.50 -10.61 -7.45
N HIS A 70 -8.45 -10.38 -6.66
CA HIS A 70 -8.45 -10.62 -5.23
C HIS A 70 -8.21 -9.34 -4.44
N PRO A 71 -8.92 -9.11 -3.32
CA PRO A 71 -8.59 -8.02 -2.41
C PRO A 71 -7.27 -8.33 -1.71
N LEU A 72 -6.46 -7.27 -1.53
CA LEU A 72 -5.14 -7.36 -0.90
C LEU A 72 -4.76 -6.03 -0.25
N ALA A 73 -3.78 -6.07 0.65
CA ALA A 73 -3.17 -4.88 1.20
C ALA A 73 -1.64 -4.92 1.05
N LEU A 74 -1.06 -3.81 0.66
CA LEU A 74 0.38 -3.61 0.56
C LEU A 74 0.79 -2.44 1.44
N GLU A 75 1.72 -2.68 2.37
CA GLU A 75 2.31 -1.66 3.21
C GLU A 75 3.75 -1.39 2.78
N LEU A 76 4.11 -0.11 2.70
CA LEU A 76 5.47 0.35 2.46
C LEU A 76 5.95 1.14 3.67
N THR A 77 7.07 0.71 4.26
CA THR A 77 7.78 1.49 5.29
C THR A 77 8.97 2.17 4.65
N TYR A 78 8.91 3.50 4.54
CA TYR A 78 9.94 4.27 3.85
C TYR A 78 11.22 4.44 4.67
N HIS A 79 12.36 4.39 3.99
CA HIS A 79 13.69 4.68 4.57
C HIS A 79 14.25 6.01 4.10
N ARG A 80 13.57 6.68 3.19
CA ARG A 80 13.98 7.98 2.61
C ARG A 80 12.77 8.88 2.43
N ALA A 81 13.02 10.20 2.42
CA ALA A 81 12.01 11.20 2.16
C ALA A 81 11.68 11.28 0.66
N PHE A 82 10.39 11.37 0.34
CA PHE A 82 9.88 11.64 -1.01
C PHE A 82 8.66 12.55 -0.92
N THR A 83 8.47 13.39 -1.94
CA THR A 83 7.21 14.12 -2.08
C THR A 83 6.13 13.21 -2.68
N GLY A 84 4.87 13.41 -2.29
CA GLY A 84 3.74 12.69 -2.86
C GLY A 84 3.66 12.83 -4.38
N ALA A 85 3.98 14.01 -4.89
CA ALA A 85 4.07 14.27 -6.34
C ALA A 85 5.16 13.42 -7.02
N ALA A 86 6.33 13.23 -6.37
CA ALA A 86 7.39 12.38 -6.91
C ALA A 86 7.00 10.92 -6.91
N ILE A 87 6.31 10.45 -5.84
CA ILE A 87 5.78 9.08 -5.77
C ILE A 87 4.73 8.88 -6.88
N ALA A 88 3.79 9.81 -7.06
CA ALA A 88 2.76 9.74 -8.10
C ALA A 88 3.37 9.66 -9.49
N ARG A 89 4.33 10.54 -9.82
CA ARG A 89 5.04 10.51 -11.11
C ARG A 89 5.73 9.16 -11.33
N ARG A 90 6.49 8.68 -10.35
CA ARG A 90 7.18 7.40 -10.45
C ARG A 90 6.20 6.24 -10.65
N SER A 91 5.05 6.27 -9.98
CA SER A 91 4.01 5.25 -10.15
C SER A 91 3.48 5.21 -11.59
N ILE A 92 3.25 6.35 -12.21
CA ILE A 92 2.82 6.42 -13.63
C ILE A 92 3.93 5.90 -14.57
N GLU A 93 5.20 6.25 -14.32
CA GLU A 93 6.33 5.72 -15.10
C GLU A 93 6.39 4.18 -15.04
N GLU A 94 6.19 3.60 -13.86
CA GLU A 94 6.16 2.13 -13.70
C GLU A 94 4.93 1.48 -14.37
N ILE A 95 3.77 2.12 -14.32
CA ILE A 95 2.59 1.66 -15.04
C ILE A 95 2.83 1.70 -16.55
N GLN A 96 3.42 2.77 -17.07
CA GLN A 96 3.72 2.91 -18.50
C GLN A 96 4.74 1.89 -19.02
N ARG A 97 5.59 1.34 -18.16
CA ARG A 97 6.49 0.21 -18.51
C ARG A 97 5.73 -1.08 -18.79
N GLN A 98 4.56 -1.23 -18.17
CA GLN A 98 3.76 -2.46 -18.23
C GLN A 98 2.66 -2.41 -19.28
N THR A 99 2.15 -1.21 -19.57
CA THR A 99 1.05 -0.99 -20.51
C THR A 99 1.14 0.39 -21.14
N ALA A 100 0.72 0.52 -22.40
CA ALA A 100 0.61 1.81 -23.04
C ALA A 100 -0.54 2.62 -22.42
N LEU A 101 -0.26 3.89 -22.10
CA LEU A 101 -1.26 4.85 -21.64
C LEU A 101 -1.34 6.03 -22.62
N ALA A 102 -2.56 6.48 -22.91
CA ALA A 102 -2.74 7.74 -23.61
C ALA A 102 -2.20 8.90 -22.74
N PRO A 103 -1.53 9.92 -23.31
CA PRO A 103 -0.93 11.00 -22.52
C PRO A 103 -1.91 11.68 -21.57
N ALA A 104 -3.12 11.99 -22.02
CA ALA A 104 -4.16 12.62 -21.19
C ALA A 104 -4.63 11.71 -20.03
N GLN A 105 -4.60 10.37 -20.20
CA GLN A 105 -4.93 9.44 -19.13
C GLN A 105 -3.80 9.36 -18.11
N ALA A 106 -2.56 9.30 -18.54
CA ALA A 106 -1.39 9.31 -17.66
C ALA A 106 -1.36 10.58 -16.79
N GLU A 107 -1.60 11.74 -17.38
CA GLU A 107 -1.66 13.02 -16.66
C GLU A 107 -2.80 13.04 -15.63
N ARG A 108 -4.01 12.64 -16.01
CA ARG A 108 -5.16 12.58 -15.11
C ARG A 108 -4.90 11.65 -13.91
N TRP A 109 -4.35 10.47 -14.16
CA TRP A 109 -4.03 9.50 -13.11
C TRP A 109 -2.89 9.98 -12.21
N GLN A 110 -1.88 10.66 -12.78
CA GLN A 110 -0.81 11.27 -12.00
C GLN A 110 -1.36 12.33 -11.05
N GLN A 111 -2.28 13.18 -11.50
CA GLN A 111 -2.94 14.19 -10.67
C GLN A 111 -3.77 13.55 -9.55
N GLN A 112 -4.54 12.50 -9.84
CA GLN A 112 -5.30 11.74 -8.84
C GLN A 112 -4.39 11.15 -7.76
N LEU A 113 -3.30 10.51 -8.17
CA LEU A 113 -2.31 9.96 -7.24
C LEU A 113 -1.61 11.05 -6.43
N ALA A 114 -1.22 12.18 -7.04
CA ALA A 114 -0.55 13.28 -6.36
C ALA A 114 -1.45 13.98 -5.32
N THR A 115 -2.78 13.97 -5.53
CA THR A 115 -3.75 14.49 -4.56
C THR A 115 -3.88 13.57 -3.35
N LEU A 116 -3.72 12.26 -3.53
CA LEU A 116 -3.93 11.26 -2.47
C LEU A 116 -2.65 10.91 -1.72
N LEU A 117 -1.51 10.86 -2.41
CA LEU A 117 -0.23 10.47 -1.83
C LEU A 117 0.41 11.63 -1.04
N PRO A 118 0.72 11.45 0.25
CA PRO A 118 1.38 12.47 1.05
C PRO A 118 2.89 12.49 0.79
N ASP A 119 3.54 13.54 1.23
CA ASP A 119 4.99 13.53 1.44
C ASP A 119 5.32 12.53 2.54
N VAL A 120 6.40 11.78 2.37
CA VAL A 120 6.86 10.77 3.32
C VAL A 120 8.26 11.07 3.81
N GLN A 121 8.53 10.64 5.04
CA GLN A 121 9.82 10.71 5.71
C GLN A 121 10.30 9.28 6.09
N PRO A 122 11.59 9.10 6.42
CA PRO A 122 12.06 7.83 6.96
C PRO A 122 11.23 7.38 8.17
N GLY A 123 10.74 6.14 8.14
CA GLY A 123 9.86 5.57 9.16
C GLY A 123 8.36 5.68 8.87
N ASP A 124 7.96 6.52 7.91
CA ASP A 124 6.56 6.60 7.51
C ASP A 124 6.08 5.29 6.87
N ARG A 125 4.83 4.93 7.18
CA ARG A 125 4.16 3.77 6.61
C ARG A 125 2.98 4.22 5.77
N LEU A 126 2.95 3.81 4.51
CA LEU A 126 1.79 3.92 3.65
C LEU A 126 1.22 2.53 3.40
N THR A 127 -0.07 2.35 3.67
CA THR A 127 -0.79 1.10 3.40
C THR A 127 -1.83 1.36 2.32
N GLY A 128 -1.71 0.64 1.22
CA GLY A 128 -2.71 0.59 0.16
C GLY A 128 -3.58 -0.65 0.30
N LEU A 129 -4.89 -0.48 0.28
CA LEU A 129 -5.88 -1.56 0.17
C LEU A 129 -6.44 -1.57 -1.24
N TYR A 130 -6.28 -2.67 -1.94
CA TYR A 130 -6.87 -2.91 -3.24
C TYR A 130 -8.18 -3.68 -3.10
N LEU A 131 -9.23 -3.17 -3.70
CA LEU A 131 -10.54 -3.80 -3.76
C LEU A 131 -10.93 -3.96 -5.22
N PRO A 132 -10.99 -5.19 -5.76
CA PRO A 132 -11.37 -5.44 -7.14
C PRO A 132 -12.67 -4.73 -7.51
N GLN A 133 -12.71 -4.10 -8.69
CA GLN A 133 -13.86 -3.35 -9.22
C GLN A 133 -14.24 -2.07 -8.43
N GLN A 134 -13.66 -1.84 -7.24
CA GLN A 134 -13.98 -0.69 -6.39
C GLN A 134 -12.84 0.35 -6.34
N GLY A 135 -11.62 -0.04 -6.76
CA GLY A 135 -10.46 0.86 -6.71
C GLY A 135 -9.53 0.59 -5.53
N MET A 136 -9.03 1.65 -4.91
CA MET A 136 -8.08 1.55 -3.78
C MET A 136 -8.36 2.57 -2.69
N ARG A 137 -7.91 2.26 -1.47
CA ARG A 137 -7.89 3.16 -0.31
C ARG A 137 -6.47 3.23 0.24
N LEU A 138 -6.10 4.38 0.80
CA LEU A 138 -4.75 4.61 1.33
C LEU A 138 -4.80 5.12 2.78
N TRP A 139 -3.81 4.66 3.56
CA TRP A 139 -3.56 5.10 4.94
C TRP A 139 -2.10 5.49 5.12
N ARG A 140 -1.85 6.46 6.01
CA ARG A 140 -0.54 6.74 6.58
C ARG A 140 -0.58 6.34 8.06
N GLY A 141 0.13 5.28 8.43
CA GLY A 141 -0.06 4.66 9.72
C GLY A 141 -1.52 4.25 9.92
N SER A 142 -2.19 4.78 10.95
CA SER A 142 -3.62 4.57 11.23
C SER A 142 -4.55 5.63 10.61
N GLN A 143 -4.00 6.68 10.03
CA GLN A 143 -4.77 7.77 9.44
C GLN A 143 -5.20 7.43 8.02
N ALA A 144 -6.51 7.40 7.76
CA ALA A 144 -7.03 7.29 6.40
C ALA A 144 -6.74 8.56 5.61
N LEU A 145 -6.18 8.41 4.41
CA LEU A 145 -5.86 9.50 3.49
C LEU A 145 -7.00 9.72 2.49
N GLY A 146 -7.67 8.66 2.06
CA GLY A 146 -8.74 8.72 1.09
C GLY A 146 -8.79 7.49 0.18
N ALA A 147 -9.50 7.62 -0.95
CA ALA A 147 -9.72 6.56 -1.90
C ALA A 147 -9.67 7.06 -3.36
N ILE A 148 -9.33 6.17 -4.27
CA ILE A 148 -9.50 6.34 -5.72
C ILE A 148 -10.41 5.23 -6.21
N GLY A 149 -11.59 5.59 -6.76
CA GLY A 149 -12.59 4.65 -7.27
C GLY A 149 -12.33 4.15 -8.70
N ASP A 150 -11.21 4.53 -9.32
CA ASP A 150 -10.80 4.04 -10.63
C ASP A 150 -10.19 2.64 -10.49
N ALA A 151 -10.97 1.63 -10.87
CA ALA A 151 -10.58 0.21 -10.72
C ALA A 151 -9.40 -0.16 -11.62
N GLU A 152 -9.28 0.45 -12.79
CA GLU A 152 -8.17 0.21 -13.71
C GLU A 152 -6.87 0.80 -13.16
N LEU A 153 -6.91 2.08 -12.74
CA LEU A 153 -5.76 2.72 -12.08
C LEU A 153 -5.32 1.92 -10.87
N ALA A 154 -6.25 1.51 -10.00
CA ALA A 154 -5.92 0.75 -8.80
C ALA A 154 -5.24 -0.59 -9.15
N ARG A 155 -5.78 -1.35 -10.10
CA ARG A 155 -5.18 -2.62 -10.54
C ARG A 155 -3.77 -2.41 -11.09
N LEU A 156 -3.55 -1.41 -11.92
CA LEU A 156 -2.24 -1.11 -12.50
C LEU A 156 -1.27 -0.56 -11.45
N PHE A 157 -1.74 0.22 -10.50
CA PHE A 157 -0.94 0.72 -9.37
C PHE A 157 -0.40 -0.44 -8.52
N PHE A 158 -1.23 -1.38 -8.09
CA PHE A 158 -0.74 -2.56 -7.37
C PHE A 158 0.07 -3.51 -8.26
N GLY A 159 -0.16 -3.48 -9.58
CA GLY A 159 0.65 -4.17 -10.59
C GLY A 159 2.12 -3.73 -10.61
N ILE A 160 2.47 -2.55 -10.11
CA ILE A 160 3.86 -2.09 -9.96
C ILE A 160 4.68 -3.14 -9.18
N TRP A 161 4.08 -3.76 -8.15
CA TRP A 161 4.74 -4.79 -7.32
C TRP A 161 4.36 -6.22 -7.70
N LEU A 162 3.14 -6.46 -8.19
CA LEU A 162 2.56 -7.80 -8.29
C LEU A 162 2.46 -8.35 -9.71
N SER A 163 2.52 -7.49 -10.72
CA SER A 163 2.49 -7.93 -12.12
C SER A 163 3.75 -8.75 -12.47
N PRO A 164 3.62 -9.81 -13.30
CA PRO A 164 4.79 -10.46 -13.89
C PRO A 164 5.69 -9.53 -14.72
N ARG A 165 5.17 -8.35 -15.12
CA ARG A 165 5.90 -7.32 -15.88
C ARG A 165 6.52 -6.23 -14.99
N THR A 166 6.57 -6.42 -13.66
CA THR A 166 7.21 -5.47 -12.74
C THR A 166 8.67 -5.26 -13.11
N SER A 167 9.19 -4.05 -12.91
CA SER A 167 10.62 -3.75 -13.03
C SER A 167 11.46 -4.37 -11.90
N GLU A 168 10.78 -4.89 -10.83
CA GLU A 168 11.42 -5.41 -9.62
C GLU A 168 11.00 -6.88 -9.35
N PRO A 169 11.41 -7.84 -10.22
CA PRO A 169 10.97 -9.23 -10.10
C PRO A 169 11.44 -9.89 -8.80
N GLY A 170 12.59 -9.49 -8.26
CA GLY A 170 13.10 -9.98 -6.98
C GLY A 170 12.21 -9.55 -5.81
N LEU A 171 11.73 -8.31 -5.81
CA LEU A 171 10.79 -7.82 -4.81
C LEU A 171 9.43 -8.53 -4.93
N ARG A 172 8.93 -8.72 -6.15
CA ARG A 172 7.71 -9.50 -6.40
C ARG A 172 7.83 -10.91 -5.82
N SER A 173 8.91 -11.60 -6.10
CA SER A 173 9.14 -12.97 -5.58
C SER A 173 9.16 -12.99 -4.05
N ALA A 174 9.80 -12.01 -3.40
CA ALA A 174 9.84 -11.90 -1.95
C ALA A 174 8.43 -11.63 -1.35
N LEU A 175 7.63 -10.78 -1.98
CA LEU A 175 6.25 -10.48 -1.55
C LEU A 175 5.30 -11.69 -1.69
N LEU A 176 5.61 -12.63 -2.54
CA LEU A 176 4.79 -13.82 -2.82
C LEU A 176 5.37 -15.10 -2.19
N ALA A 177 6.48 -15.02 -1.44
CA ALA A 177 7.27 -16.16 -1.00
C ALA A 177 6.50 -17.16 -0.10
N ARG A 178 5.45 -16.71 0.60
CA ARG A 178 4.65 -17.57 1.50
C ARG A 178 3.39 -18.13 0.82
N GLN A 179 3.22 -17.89 -0.50
CA GLN A 179 2.05 -18.40 -1.22
C GLN A 179 2.29 -19.85 -1.70
N PRO A 180 1.28 -20.74 -1.63
CA PRO A 180 1.38 -22.07 -2.23
C PRO A 180 1.65 -21.94 -3.73
N GLY A 181 2.75 -22.52 -4.22
CA GLY A 181 3.15 -22.46 -5.62
C GLY A 181 4.20 -21.41 -5.98
N ALA A 182 4.67 -20.61 -5.03
CA ALA A 182 5.87 -19.79 -5.19
C ALA A 182 7.12 -20.69 -5.02
N GLY A 183 7.35 -21.61 -5.94
CA GLY A 183 8.61 -22.35 -6.04
C GLY A 183 9.66 -21.54 -6.78
N PRO A 184 10.95 -21.83 -6.57
CA PRO A 184 12.06 -21.17 -7.26
C PRO A 184 12.01 -21.36 -8.76
#